data_4319ba5dc734cdca0efeab49ed9e5a6c
#
_entry.id   4319ba5dc734cdca0efeab49ed9e5a6c
#
_cell.length_a   1.000
_cell.length_b   1.000
_cell.length_c   1.000
_cell.angle_alpha   90.00
_cell.angle_beta   90.00
_cell.angle_gamma   90.00
#
_symmetry.space_group_name_H-M   'P 1'
#
loop_
_entity.id
_entity.type
_entity.pdbx_description
1 polymer ?
#
loop_
_entity_poly.entity_id
_entity_poly.type
_entity_poly.pdbx_seq_one_letter_code
_entity_poly.pdbx_strand_id
1 'polypeptide(L)'
;MIRRINIENLTGENSYSKWGAYGQSKLANLLFTLELQRRLEAEDLTVTCSAAHPGWAATGLQSAGPTMSGSWWEARTAELANTVLAQSAETGALPTLFAATMPGLPGNSYIGPDGLGEMRGHPKPVGRSDAAQDRQQAEQLWRVSEELTSVTFPFDA
;
A
#
# COMPACT_ATOMS: atom_id res chain seq x y z
N MET A 1 5.84 1.03 13.73
CA MET A 1 5.09 0.21 12.73
C MET A 1 3.65 0.12 13.18
N ILE A 2 2.69 0.38 12.30
CA ILE A 2 1.25 0.25 12.59
C ILE A 2 0.91 -1.23 12.74
N ARG A 3 0.24 -1.58 13.83
CA ARG A 3 -0.11 -2.98 14.16
C ARG A 3 -1.58 -3.32 13.91
N ARG A 4 -2.43 -2.31 13.76
CA ARG A 4 -3.87 -2.47 13.58
C ARG A 4 -4.49 -1.26 12.88
N ILE A 5 -5.54 -1.48 12.08
CA ILE A 5 -6.39 -0.41 11.58
C ILE A 5 -7.23 0.16 12.71
N ASN A 6 -7.25 1.48 12.83
CA ASN A 6 -8.14 2.18 13.75
C ASN A 6 -9.48 2.49 13.05
N ILE A 7 -10.38 1.53 13.10
CA ILE A 7 -11.70 1.63 12.44
C ILE A 7 -12.53 2.80 13.00
N GLU A 8 -12.38 3.11 14.29
CA GLU A 8 -13.15 4.18 14.94
C GLU A 8 -12.67 5.59 14.57
N ASN A 9 -11.54 5.69 13.86
CA ASN A 9 -10.96 6.98 13.46
C ASN A 9 -10.37 6.94 12.03
N LEU A 10 -11.11 6.36 11.09
CA LEU A 10 -10.69 6.29 9.68
C LEU A 10 -10.59 7.68 9.03
N THR A 11 -11.46 8.61 9.43
CA THR A 11 -11.49 10.00 8.93
C THR A 11 -10.45 10.90 9.60
N GLY A 12 -9.88 10.48 10.72
CA GLY A 12 -8.91 11.28 11.48
C GLY A 12 -9.53 12.39 12.34
N GLU A 13 -10.84 12.40 12.53
CA GLU A 13 -11.56 13.47 13.27
C GLU A 13 -11.24 13.45 14.77
N ASN A 14 -11.07 12.27 15.36
CA ASN A 14 -10.79 12.14 16.79
C ASN A 14 -9.32 12.45 17.13
N SER A 15 -8.41 12.09 16.25
CA SER A 15 -6.99 12.38 16.37
C SER A 15 -6.30 12.20 15.01
N TYR A 16 -5.38 13.09 14.68
CA TYR A 16 -4.63 13.04 13.45
C TYR A 16 -3.12 13.10 13.68
N SER A 17 -2.42 12.17 13.11
CA SER A 17 -0.96 12.17 12.99
C SER A 17 -0.58 11.88 11.55
N LYS A 18 0.18 12.76 10.92
CA LYS A 18 0.61 12.64 9.52
C LYS A 18 1.18 11.26 9.19
N TRP A 19 2.13 10.79 9.97
CA TRP A 19 2.76 9.49 9.77
C TRP A 19 1.86 8.31 10.18
N GLY A 20 1.03 8.52 11.22
CA GLY A 20 0.01 7.56 11.62
C GLY A 20 -1.00 7.33 10.51
N ALA A 21 -1.59 8.39 9.95
CA ALA A 21 -2.56 8.32 8.87
C ALA A 21 -1.95 7.68 7.60
N TYR A 22 -0.72 8.06 7.25
CA TYR A 22 0.00 7.44 6.14
C TYR A 22 0.19 5.93 6.35
N GLY A 23 0.68 5.51 7.52
CA GLY A 23 0.85 4.08 7.83
C GLY A 23 -0.47 3.31 7.84
N GLN A 24 -1.55 3.90 8.37
CA GLN A 24 -2.90 3.34 8.32
C GLN A 24 -3.37 3.12 6.88
N SER A 25 -3.20 4.12 6.00
CA SER A 25 -3.62 4.01 4.61
C SER A 25 -2.86 2.91 3.85
N LYS A 26 -1.56 2.72 4.14
CA LYS A 26 -0.76 1.66 3.51
C LYS A 26 -1.13 0.27 4.03
N LEU A 27 -1.39 0.15 5.33
CA LEU A 27 -1.91 -1.10 5.91
C LEU A 27 -3.28 -1.45 5.32
N ALA A 28 -4.17 -0.45 5.18
CA ALA A 28 -5.49 -0.64 4.58
C ALA A 28 -5.42 -1.21 3.16
N ASN A 29 -4.49 -0.72 2.32
CA ASN A 29 -4.31 -1.24 0.97
C ASN A 29 -3.91 -2.73 0.96
N LEU A 30 -3.05 -3.17 1.89
CA LEU A 30 -2.64 -4.58 1.98
C LEU A 30 -3.77 -5.46 2.52
N LEU A 31 -4.54 -4.99 3.49
CA LEU A 31 -5.70 -5.69 4.01
C LEU A 31 -6.83 -5.79 2.95
N PHE A 32 -7.02 -4.73 2.16
CA PHE A 32 -7.93 -4.76 1.01
C PHE A 32 -7.51 -5.83 -0.02
N THR A 33 -6.23 -5.88 -0.37
CA THR A 33 -5.70 -6.89 -1.30
C THR A 33 -5.94 -8.32 -0.77
N LEU A 34 -5.71 -8.52 0.54
CA LEU A 34 -5.93 -9.81 1.20
C LEU A 34 -7.40 -10.23 1.12
N GLU A 35 -8.33 -9.34 1.48
CA GLU A 35 -9.75 -9.65 1.52
C GLU A 35 -10.35 -9.79 0.12
N LEU A 36 -9.95 -8.93 -0.82
CA LEU A 36 -10.41 -9.05 -2.20
C LEU A 36 -9.98 -10.40 -2.80
N GLN A 37 -8.72 -10.80 -2.64
CA GLN A 37 -8.25 -12.09 -3.14
C GLN A 37 -9.03 -13.25 -2.53
N ARG A 38 -9.26 -13.21 -1.20
CA ARG A 38 -10.04 -14.25 -0.51
C ARG A 38 -11.46 -14.39 -1.06
N ARG A 39 -12.09 -13.25 -1.39
CA ARG A 39 -13.45 -13.23 -1.98
C ARG A 39 -13.45 -13.75 -3.41
N LEU A 40 -12.48 -13.35 -4.23
CA LEU A 40 -12.32 -13.86 -5.59
C LEU A 40 -12.16 -15.40 -5.61
N GLU A 41 -11.37 -15.93 -4.67
CA GLU A 41 -11.20 -17.39 -4.51
C GLU A 41 -12.46 -18.09 -4.04
N ALA A 42 -13.25 -17.47 -3.15
CA ALA A 42 -14.49 -18.03 -2.66
C ALA A 42 -15.56 -18.17 -3.77
N GLU A 43 -15.53 -17.29 -4.76
CA GLU A 43 -16.41 -17.29 -5.93
C GLU A 43 -15.81 -18.08 -7.13
N ASP A 44 -14.71 -18.80 -6.93
CA ASP A 44 -14.01 -19.57 -7.97
C ASP A 44 -13.65 -18.75 -9.22
N LEU A 45 -13.34 -17.45 -9.00
CA LEU A 45 -12.99 -16.54 -10.08
C LEU A 45 -11.50 -16.65 -10.42
N THR A 46 -11.18 -16.62 -11.72
CA THR A 46 -9.80 -16.71 -12.24
C THR A 46 -9.02 -15.39 -12.16
N VAL A 47 -9.61 -14.35 -11.58
CA VAL A 47 -8.98 -13.05 -11.38
C VAL A 47 -8.08 -13.08 -10.15
N THR A 48 -6.90 -12.49 -10.25
CA THR A 48 -5.97 -12.36 -9.13
C THR A 48 -5.80 -10.91 -8.70
N CYS A 49 -5.74 -10.68 -7.39
CA CYS A 49 -5.43 -9.39 -6.80
C CYS A 49 -4.02 -9.44 -6.17
N SER A 50 -3.19 -8.46 -6.49
CA SER A 50 -1.83 -8.32 -5.95
C SER A 50 -1.57 -6.89 -5.53
N ALA A 51 -0.65 -6.70 -4.58
CA ALA A 51 -0.16 -5.39 -4.19
C ALA A 51 1.29 -5.19 -4.64
N ALA A 52 1.66 -3.94 -4.90
CA ALA A 52 3.04 -3.58 -5.21
C ALA A 52 3.43 -2.26 -4.54
N HIS A 53 4.72 -2.10 -4.24
CA HIS A 53 5.28 -0.81 -3.85
C HIS A 53 6.55 -0.50 -4.65
N PRO A 54 6.76 0.77 -4.99
CA PRO A 54 7.89 1.20 -5.82
C PRO A 54 9.22 1.27 -5.06
N GLY A 55 9.24 0.99 -3.76
CA GLY A 55 10.38 1.39 -2.94
C GLY A 55 10.48 2.90 -2.79
N TRP A 56 11.69 3.43 -2.76
CA TRP A 56 11.93 4.88 -2.70
C TRP A 56 12.15 5.42 -4.12
N ALA A 57 11.07 5.82 -4.79
CA ALA A 57 11.15 6.41 -6.13
C ALA A 57 11.08 7.95 -6.06
N ALA A 58 11.81 8.61 -6.94
CA ALA A 58 11.78 10.08 -7.10
C ALA A 58 10.44 10.49 -7.74
N THR A 59 9.42 10.64 -6.91
CA THR A 59 8.09 11.09 -7.32
C THR A 59 7.70 12.37 -6.57
N GLY A 60 6.76 13.14 -7.10
CA GLY A 60 6.25 14.35 -6.44
C GLY A 60 5.62 14.12 -5.07
N LEU A 61 5.34 12.87 -4.69
CA LEU A 61 4.76 12.52 -3.40
C LEU A 61 5.67 12.90 -2.22
N GLN A 62 6.99 12.78 -2.37
CA GLN A 62 7.95 13.07 -1.30
C GLN A 62 8.12 14.57 -1.06
N SER A 63 7.89 15.39 -2.08
CA SER A 63 7.91 16.87 -1.95
C SER A 63 6.58 17.42 -1.41
N ALA A 64 5.48 16.70 -1.54
CA ALA A 64 4.15 17.16 -1.11
C ALA A 64 4.09 17.39 0.42
N GLY A 65 4.64 16.50 1.23
CA GLY A 65 4.64 16.63 2.68
C GLY A 65 5.36 17.88 3.19
N PRO A 66 6.65 18.11 2.85
CA PRO A 66 7.39 19.31 3.20
C PRO A 66 6.77 20.60 2.64
N THR A 67 6.24 20.57 1.41
CA THR A 67 5.55 21.73 0.81
C THR A 67 4.30 22.10 1.59
N MET A 68 3.53 21.15 2.05
CA MET A 68 2.33 21.37 2.86
C MET A 68 2.64 21.83 4.30
N SER A 69 3.78 21.40 4.88
CA SER A 69 4.20 21.83 6.23
C SER A 69 4.87 23.21 6.26
N GLY A 70 5.26 23.78 5.11
CA GLY A 70 5.95 25.07 5.00
C GLY A 70 7.38 25.04 5.56
N SER A 71 7.92 23.88 5.90
CA SER A 71 9.25 23.70 6.48
C SER A 71 10.32 23.59 5.38
N TRP A 72 11.10 24.66 5.18
CA TRP A 72 12.16 24.67 4.18
C TRP A 72 13.31 23.69 4.49
N TRP A 73 13.59 23.40 5.75
CA TRP A 73 14.58 22.41 6.16
C TRP A 73 14.13 20.99 5.79
N GLU A 74 12.86 20.67 6.03
CA GLU A 74 12.30 19.40 5.62
C GLU A 74 12.33 19.24 4.10
N ALA A 75 12.04 20.31 3.35
CA ALA A 75 12.12 20.32 1.90
C ALA A 75 13.54 20.04 1.39
N ARG A 76 14.55 20.70 1.92
CA ARG A 76 15.95 20.48 1.51
C ARG A 76 16.49 19.11 1.90
N THR A 77 16.14 18.60 3.08
CA THR A 77 16.56 17.25 3.49
C THR A 77 15.88 16.18 2.67
N ALA A 78 14.60 16.35 2.32
CA ALA A 78 13.87 15.46 1.42
C ALA A 78 14.46 15.49 -0.01
N GLU A 79 14.84 16.66 -0.52
CA GLU A 79 15.46 16.81 -1.84
C GLU A 79 16.82 16.10 -1.91
N LEU A 80 17.66 16.28 -0.88
CA LEU A 80 18.95 15.61 -0.80
C LEU A 80 18.80 14.09 -0.68
N ALA A 81 17.88 13.63 0.15
CA ALA A 81 17.57 12.20 0.28
C ALA A 81 17.04 11.62 -1.04
N ASN A 82 16.19 12.35 -1.75
CA ASN A 82 15.72 11.96 -3.08
C ASN A 82 16.85 11.84 -4.09
N THR A 83 17.78 12.80 -4.11
CA THR A 83 18.89 12.79 -5.08
C THR A 83 19.82 11.59 -4.89
N VAL A 84 20.01 11.13 -3.66
CA VAL A 84 20.96 10.06 -3.32
C VAL A 84 20.32 8.67 -3.26
N LEU A 85 19.10 8.57 -2.74
CA LEU A 85 18.46 7.30 -2.39
C LEU A 85 17.34 6.89 -3.36
N ALA A 86 16.67 7.85 -4.00
CA ALA A 86 15.55 7.55 -4.88
C ALA A 86 16.00 6.93 -6.19
N GLN A 87 15.25 5.95 -6.66
CA GLN A 87 15.38 5.42 -8.01
C GLN A 87 14.53 6.22 -9.00
N SER A 88 14.76 6.02 -10.32
CA SER A 88 13.95 6.68 -11.35
C SER A 88 12.48 6.23 -11.30
N ALA A 89 11.60 7.02 -11.88
CA ALA A 89 10.18 6.67 -11.96
C ALA A 89 9.96 5.36 -12.76
N GLU A 90 10.75 5.14 -13.83
CA GLU A 90 10.70 3.92 -14.63
C GLU A 90 11.05 2.69 -13.78
N THR A 91 12.13 2.77 -13.00
CA THR A 91 12.52 1.69 -12.09
C THR A 91 11.47 1.50 -10.99
N GLY A 92 10.90 2.58 -10.46
CA GLY A 92 9.81 2.54 -9.48
C GLY A 92 8.52 1.91 -10.01
N ALA A 93 8.29 1.90 -11.32
CA ALA A 93 7.14 1.26 -11.94
C ALA A 93 7.29 -0.28 -12.09
N LEU A 94 8.53 -0.80 -12.04
CA LEU A 94 8.78 -2.22 -12.28
C LEU A 94 8.02 -3.17 -11.35
N PRO A 95 7.89 -2.93 -10.03
CA PRO A 95 7.10 -3.79 -9.17
C PRO A 95 5.62 -3.89 -9.58
N THR A 96 5.02 -2.78 -10.01
CA THR A 96 3.64 -2.76 -10.51
C THR A 96 3.50 -3.53 -11.81
N LEU A 97 4.43 -3.31 -12.75
CA LEU A 97 4.46 -4.06 -14.01
C LEU A 97 4.64 -5.56 -13.76
N PHE A 98 5.55 -5.93 -12.88
CA PHE A 98 5.77 -7.33 -12.50
C PHE A 98 4.49 -7.96 -11.93
N ALA A 99 3.83 -7.27 -10.98
CA ALA A 99 2.59 -7.74 -10.37
C ALA A 99 1.47 -7.93 -11.40
N ALA A 100 1.40 -7.07 -12.42
CA ALA A 100 0.37 -7.10 -13.45
C ALA A 100 0.63 -8.10 -14.58
N THR A 101 1.89 -8.46 -14.85
CA THR A 101 2.24 -9.19 -16.07
C THR A 101 2.97 -10.51 -15.84
N MET A 102 3.42 -10.82 -14.61
CA MET A 102 4.13 -12.06 -14.33
C MET A 102 3.17 -13.25 -14.40
N PRO A 103 3.38 -14.19 -15.33
CA PRO A 103 2.54 -15.36 -15.42
C PRO A 103 2.65 -16.24 -14.17
N GLY A 104 1.52 -16.74 -13.69
CA GLY A 104 1.47 -17.66 -12.55
C GLY A 104 1.80 -17.01 -11.21
N LEU A 105 1.79 -15.68 -11.11
CA LEU A 105 1.95 -15.00 -9.83
C LEU A 105 0.76 -15.35 -8.92
N PRO A 106 1.00 -15.92 -7.71
CA PRO A 106 -0.10 -16.24 -6.80
C PRO A 106 -0.90 -14.99 -6.41
N GLY A 107 -2.19 -15.15 -6.24
CA GLY A 107 -3.04 -14.10 -5.67
C GLY A 107 -2.54 -13.66 -4.30
N ASN A 108 -2.89 -12.45 -3.90
CA ASN A 108 -2.42 -11.82 -2.67
C ASN A 108 -0.89 -11.69 -2.58
N SER A 109 -0.17 -11.71 -3.71
CA SER A 109 1.27 -11.42 -3.73
C SER A 109 1.53 -9.95 -3.40
N TYR A 110 2.65 -9.68 -2.74
CA TYR A 110 3.15 -8.32 -2.49
C TYR A 110 4.52 -8.18 -3.15
N ILE A 111 4.63 -7.24 -4.07
CA ILE A 111 5.82 -7.08 -4.92
C ILE A 111 6.53 -5.79 -4.55
N GLY A 112 7.82 -5.89 -4.33
CA GLY A 112 8.69 -4.75 -4.03
C GLY A 112 10.09 -4.94 -4.60
N PRO A 113 10.97 -3.92 -4.46
CA PRO A 113 12.37 -4.01 -4.88
C PRO A 113 13.18 -5.00 -4.04
N ASP A 114 14.19 -5.62 -4.66
CA ASP A 114 15.06 -6.64 -4.02
C ASP A 114 16.24 -6.08 -3.24
N GLY A 115 16.49 -4.77 -3.32
CA GLY A 115 17.63 -4.13 -2.65
C GLY A 115 17.42 -3.92 -1.15
N LEU A 116 18.42 -3.35 -0.51
CA LEU A 116 18.46 -3.17 0.95
C LEU A 116 17.24 -2.36 1.44
N GLY A 117 16.50 -2.94 2.38
CA GLY A 117 15.29 -2.34 2.94
C GLY A 117 14.18 -2.12 1.91
N GLU A 118 14.20 -2.82 0.80
CA GLU A 118 13.22 -2.69 -0.29
C GLU A 118 13.12 -1.27 -0.85
N MET A 119 14.19 -0.48 -0.72
CA MET A 119 14.19 0.93 -1.16
C MET A 119 14.34 1.08 -2.66
N ARG A 120 15.09 0.19 -3.32
CA ARG A 120 15.36 0.19 -4.76
C ARG A 120 15.80 -1.19 -5.25
N GLY A 121 15.80 -1.42 -6.56
CA GLY A 121 16.24 -2.67 -7.16
C GLY A 121 15.23 -3.25 -8.13
N HIS A 122 15.40 -4.54 -8.45
CA HIS A 122 14.50 -5.28 -9.32
C HIS A 122 13.28 -5.81 -8.54
N PRO A 123 12.13 -5.99 -9.22
CA PRO A 123 10.93 -6.48 -8.57
C PRO A 123 11.06 -7.95 -8.16
N LYS A 124 10.59 -8.25 -6.96
CA LYS A 124 10.39 -9.62 -6.46
C LYS A 124 9.22 -9.69 -5.48
N PRO A 125 8.68 -10.89 -5.21
CA PRO A 125 7.82 -11.09 -4.05
C PRO A 125 8.55 -10.72 -2.75
N VAL A 126 7.91 -9.90 -1.91
CA VAL A 126 8.45 -9.43 -0.62
C VAL A 126 7.51 -9.78 0.52
N GLY A 127 8.05 -9.76 1.73
CA GLY A 127 7.28 -10.02 2.95
C GLY A 127 6.36 -8.85 3.33
N ARG A 128 5.41 -9.14 4.21
CA ARG A 128 4.55 -8.13 4.84
C ARG A 128 4.43 -8.42 6.34
N SER A 129 4.02 -7.42 7.11
CA SER A 129 3.83 -7.58 8.55
C SER A 129 2.66 -8.51 8.87
N ASP A 130 2.65 -9.10 10.07
CA ASP A 130 1.51 -9.90 10.56
C ASP A 130 0.20 -9.11 10.52
N ALA A 131 0.25 -7.80 10.83
CA ALA A 131 -0.91 -6.93 10.73
C ALA A 131 -1.52 -6.86 9.32
N ALA A 132 -0.69 -6.94 8.28
CA ALA A 132 -1.14 -6.94 6.89
C ALA A 132 -1.62 -8.32 6.39
N GLN A 133 -1.61 -9.32 7.27
CA GLN A 133 -2.08 -10.69 7.04
C GLN A 133 -3.24 -11.07 7.98
N ASP A 134 -3.71 -10.12 8.78
CA ASP A 134 -4.81 -10.31 9.72
C ASP A 134 -6.16 -10.32 8.97
N ARG A 135 -6.70 -11.52 8.79
CA ARG A 135 -7.96 -11.75 8.06
C ARG A 135 -9.16 -11.07 8.76
N GLN A 136 -9.17 -11.04 10.08
CA GLN A 136 -10.27 -10.44 10.82
C GLN A 136 -10.32 -8.91 10.61
N GLN A 137 -9.15 -8.27 10.63
CA GLN A 137 -9.06 -6.84 10.32
C GLN A 137 -9.39 -6.55 8.85
N ALA A 138 -8.98 -7.42 7.92
CA ALA A 138 -9.27 -7.28 6.50
C ALA A 138 -10.78 -7.33 6.23
N GLU A 139 -11.47 -8.31 6.80
CA GLU A 139 -12.93 -8.44 6.70
C GLU A 139 -13.66 -7.25 7.35
N GLN A 140 -13.21 -6.81 8.53
CA GLN A 140 -13.80 -5.66 9.20
C GLN A 140 -13.63 -4.38 8.38
N LEU A 141 -12.43 -4.15 7.84
CA LEU A 141 -12.15 -3.00 6.98
C LEU A 141 -13.04 -3.02 5.73
N TRP A 142 -13.21 -4.19 5.11
CA TRP A 142 -14.07 -4.35 3.93
C TRP A 142 -15.50 -3.91 4.22
N ARG A 143 -16.13 -4.44 5.27
CA ARG A 143 -17.50 -4.09 5.65
C ARG A 143 -17.67 -2.59 5.92
N VAL A 144 -16.78 -2.01 6.69
CA VAL A 144 -16.82 -0.56 6.98
C VAL A 144 -16.61 0.28 5.72
N SER A 145 -15.78 -0.20 4.79
CA SER A 145 -15.58 0.49 3.51
C SER A 145 -16.86 0.47 2.66
N GLU A 146 -17.59 -0.66 2.59
CA GLU A 146 -18.89 -0.74 1.91
C GLU A 146 -19.91 0.17 2.56
N GLU A 147 -19.99 0.20 3.88
CA GLU A 147 -20.89 1.09 4.65
C GLU A 147 -20.60 2.58 4.35
N LEU A 148 -19.34 3.00 4.43
CA LEU A 148 -18.95 4.41 4.24
C LEU A 148 -19.10 4.89 2.78
N THR A 149 -18.90 4.01 1.82
CA THR A 149 -18.99 4.37 0.40
C THR A 149 -20.38 4.12 -0.19
N SER A 150 -21.23 3.36 0.50
CA SER A 150 -22.50 2.83 -0.03
C SER A 150 -22.32 2.02 -1.32
N VAL A 151 -21.14 1.42 -1.51
CA VAL A 151 -20.81 0.57 -2.63
C VAL A 151 -20.67 -0.86 -2.13
N THR A 152 -21.49 -1.77 -2.63
CA THR A 152 -21.38 -3.19 -2.37
C THR A 152 -20.68 -3.85 -3.57
N PHE A 153 -19.70 -4.69 -3.30
CA PHE A 153 -19.01 -5.40 -4.37
C PHE A 153 -19.89 -6.57 -4.86
N PRO A 154 -20.07 -6.74 -6.19
CA PRO A 154 -21.06 -7.65 -6.75
C PRO A 154 -20.59 -9.12 -6.74
N PHE A 155 -20.18 -9.64 -5.58
CA PHE A 155 -19.89 -11.06 -5.41
C PHE A 155 -21.18 -11.91 -5.21
N ASP A 156 -22.27 -11.27 -4.80
CA ASP A 156 -23.54 -11.93 -4.46
C ASP A 156 -24.61 -11.73 -5.56
N ALA A 157 -24.22 -11.43 -6.81
CA ALA A 157 -25.13 -11.15 -7.92
C ALA A 157 -25.36 -12.36 -8.84
#